data_8fc1b617cb3fb2a9ac2c1676c089088a
#
_entry.id   8fc1b617cb3fb2a9ac2c1676c089088a
#
_cell.length_a   1.000
_cell.length_b   1.000
_cell.length_c   1.000
_cell.angle_alpha   90.00
_cell.angle_beta   90.00
_cell.angle_gamma   90.00
#
_symmetry.space_group_name_H-M   'P 1'
#
loop_
_entity.id
_entity.type
_entity.pdbx_description
1 polymer ?
#
loop_
_entity_poly.entity_id
_entity_poly.type
_entity_poly.pdbx_seq_one_letter_code
_entity_poly.pdbx_strand_id
1 'polypeptide(L)'
;MTQQYNYPEYKTSGASGVDLIAFIKEPINLEPKTSVLIPTGLSVAFPEDYEIQIRPRSGLAAKNNISVLNTPGTIDSDYRGEIKVIIYNHGNENFSINNGDRIAQMILAPVVKMELEEKNDLPKSIRGKGGFGSTGK
;
A
#
# COMPACT_ATOMS: atom_id res chain seq x y z
N MET A 1 -0.25 -25.24 19.27
CA MET A 1 -0.34 -25.41 17.80
C MET A 1 0.33 -24.19 17.17
N THR A 2 1.35 -24.41 16.35
CA THR A 2 1.95 -23.33 15.55
C THR A 2 0.94 -22.90 14.48
N GLN A 3 0.57 -21.62 14.49
CA GLN A 3 -0.33 -21.07 13.49
C GLN A 3 0.33 -21.22 12.11
N GLN A 4 -0.33 -21.92 11.18
CA GLN A 4 0.19 -22.07 9.83
C GLN A 4 0.07 -20.73 9.10
N TYR A 5 1.19 -20.18 8.64
CA TYR A 5 1.22 -18.95 7.87
C TYR A 5 0.83 -19.23 6.42
N ASN A 6 -0.15 -18.49 5.90
CA ASN A 6 -0.55 -18.56 4.50
C ASN A 6 0.26 -17.53 3.70
N TYR A 7 1.21 -18.02 2.91
CA TYR A 7 2.01 -17.14 2.06
C TYR A 7 1.16 -16.44 0.99
N PRO A 8 1.47 -15.18 0.67
CA PRO A 8 0.82 -14.47 -0.42
C PRO A 8 1.03 -15.20 -1.76
N GLU A 9 -0.03 -15.27 -2.56
CA GLU A 9 0.02 -15.88 -3.89
C GLU A 9 -0.83 -15.10 -4.89
N TYR A 10 -0.43 -15.12 -6.17
CA TYR A 10 -1.26 -14.57 -7.24
C TYR A 10 -2.48 -15.45 -7.45
N LYS A 11 -3.68 -14.87 -7.36
CA LYS A 11 -4.93 -15.63 -7.47
C LYS A 11 -5.31 -15.97 -8.91
N THR A 12 -4.82 -15.19 -9.88
CA THR A 12 -4.98 -15.42 -11.32
C THR A 12 -3.67 -15.13 -12.04
N SER A 13 -3.52 -15.65 -13.25
CA SER A 13 -2.33 -15.37 -14.08
C SER A 13 -2.19 -13.91 -14.48
N GLY A 14 -3.28 -13.15 -14.50
CA GLY A 14 -3.30 -11.72 -14.82
C GLY A 14 -3.28 -10.80 -13.59
N ALA A 15 -3.20 -11.34 -12.37
CA ALA A 15 -3.18 -10.52 -11.18
C ALA A 15 -1.88 -9.69 -11.09
N SER A 16 -2.02 -8.40 -10.78
CA SER A 16 -0.88 -7.49 -10.61
C SER A 16 -0.27 -7.54 -9.22
N GLY A 17 -1.03 -7.98 -8.23
CA GLY A 17 -0.61 -8.01 -6.84
C GLY A 17 -1.04 -9.27 -6.13
N VAL A 18 -0.50 -9.45 -4.94
CA VAL A 18 -0.85 -10.50 -4.00
C VAL A 18 -1.47 -9.89 -2.75
N ASP A 19 -2.45 -10.58 -2.15
CA ASP A 19 -3.08 -10.10 -0.93
C ASP A 19 -2.14 -10.22 0.28
N LEU A 20 -2.16 -9.20 1.14
CA LEU A 20 -1.57 -9.22 2.46
C LEU A 20 -2.64 -9.48 3.51
N ILE A 21 -2.34 -10.37 4.44
CA ILE A 21 -3.22 -10.72 5.54
C ILE A 21 -2.79 -10.07 6.85
N ALA A 22 -3.74 -9.80 7.72
CA ALA A 22 -3.46 -9.45 9.11
C ALA A 22 -2.90 -10.67 9.86
N PHE A 23 -1.77 -10.50 10.52
CA PHE A 23 -1.15 -11.53 11.36
C PHE A 23 -1.13 -11.03 12.80
N ILE A 24 -2.26 -11.20 13.49
CA ILE A 24 -2.54 -10.64 14.82
C ILE A 24 -3.03 -11.72 15.78
N LYS A 25 -2.80 -11.53 17.06
CA LYS A 25 -3.24 -12.47 18.10
C LYS A 25 -4.69 -12.25 18.49
N GLU A 26 -5.09 -10.99 18.62
CA GLU A 26 -6.43 -10.58 19.04
C GLU A 26 -7.09 -9.74 17.96
N PRO A 27 -8.41 -9.84 17.78
CA PRO A 27 -9.15 -8.97 16.86
C PRO A 27 -8.94 -7.48 17.17
N ILE A 28 -8.85 -6.67 16.13
CA ILE A 28 -8.74 -5.21 16.23
C ILE A 28 -10.08 -4.59 15.86
N ASN A 29 -10.61 -3.74 16.73
CA ASN A 29 -11.78 -2.92 16.44
C ASN A 29 -11.33 -1.52 16.07
N LEU A 30 -11.34 -1.20 14.78
CA LEU A 30 -10.88 0.08 14.25
C LEU A 30 -12.03 1.08 14.23
N GLU A 31 -11.96 2.06 15.11
CA GLU A 31 -12.97 3.13 15.23
C GLU A 31 -12.97 4.05 13.99
N PRO A 32 -14.11 4.69 13.69
CA PRO A 32 -14.19 5.70 12.63
C PRO A 32 -13.15 6.81 12.76
N LYS A 33 -12.58 7.22 11.63
CA LYS A 33 -11.61 8.33 11.54
C LYS A 33 -10.30 8.10 12.31
N THR A 34 -9.96 6.83 12.53
CA THR A 34 -8.70 6.44 13.17
C THR A 34 -7.89 5.51 12.27
N SER A 35 -6.63 5.33 12.59
CA SER A 35 -5.72 4.39 11.91
C SER A 35 -5.11 3.41 12.89
N VAL A 36 -4.63 2.29 12.34
CA VAL A 36 -3.91 1.27 13.09
C VAL A 36 -2.81 0.66 12.21
N LEU A 37 -1.67 0.35 12.82
CA LEU A 37 -0.56 -0.35 12.18
C LEU A 37 -0.73 -1.86 12.39
N ILE A 38 -0.94 -2.61 11.30
CA ILE A 38 -1.23 -4.04 11.35
C ILE A 38 -0.03 -4.84 10.84
N PRO A 39 0.51 -5.76 11.65
CA PRO A 39 1.57 -6.66 11.23
C PRO A 39 1.04 -7.71 10.23
N THR A 40 1.90 -8.13 9.30
CA THR A 40 1.59 -9.16 8.31
C THR A 40 2.36 -10.47 8.53
N GLY A 41 3.34 -10.48 9.45
CA GLY A 41 4.22 -11.62 9.68
C GLY A 41 5.24 -11.84 8.55
N LEU A 42 5.35 -10.94 7.60
CA LEU A 42 6.14 -11.09 6.38
C LEU A 42 7.31 -10.12 6.34
N SER A 43 8.50 -10.63 6.05
CA SER A 43 9.68 -9.85 5.65
C SER A 43 10.17 -10.34 4.30
N VAL A 44 10.74 -9.44 3.50
CA VAL A 44 11.07 -9.72 2.10
C VAL A 44 12.47 -9.22 1.73
N ALA A 45 13.02 -9.79 0.67
CA ALA A 45 14.21 -9.29 -0.01
C ALA A 45 13.98 -9.41 -1.53
N PHE A 46 14.36 -8.40 -2.28
CA PHE A 46 14.21 -8.36 -3.73
C PHE A 46 15.29 -7.45 -4.36
N PRO A 47 15.55 -7.54 -5.68
CA PRO A 47 16.59 -6.74 -6.34
C PRO A 47 16.34 -5.23 -6.27
N GLU A 48 17.42 -4.44 -6.28
CA GLU A 48 17.37 -2.97 -6.15
C GLU A 48 16.70 -2.25 -7.34
N ASP A 49 16.48 -2.94 -8.46
CA ASP A 49 15.75 -2.41 -9.62
C ASP A 49 14.23 -2.41 -9.43
N TYR A 50 13.77 -2.87 -8.27
CA TYR A 50 12.35 -2.98 -7.95
C TYR A 50 12.02 -2.31 -6.63
N GLU A 51 10.74 -2.02 -6.46
CA GLU A 51 10.10 -1.65 -5.21
C GLU A 51 8.86 -2.53 -4.97
N ILE A 52 8.40 -2.61 -3.74
CA ILE A 52 7.07 -3.11 -3.46
C ILE A 52 6.18 -1.93 -3.08
N GLN A 53 4.99 -1.89 -3.68
CA GLN A 53 3.94 -0.93 -3.34
C GLN A 53 2.82 -1.62 -2.57
N ILE A 54 2.44 -1.01 -1.45
CA ILE A 54 1.29 -1.44 -0.65
C ILE A 54 0.09 -0.58 -1.01
N ARG A 55 -0.94 -1.22 -1.52
CA ARG A 55 -2.16 -0.56 -2.03
C ARG A 55 -3.40 -1.09 -1.32
N PRO A 56 -4.47 -0.28 -1.25
CA PRO A 56 -5.77 -0.75 -0.75
C PRO A 56 -6.36 -1.85 -1.61
N ARG A 57 -7.28 -2.61 -1.02
CA ARG A 57 -8.15 -3.53 -1.74
C ARG A 57 -9.46 -2.81 -2.09
N SER A 58 -9.85 -2.89 -3.36
CA SER A 58 -11.06 -2.21 -3.87
C SER A 58 -12.33 -2.62 -3.13
N GLY A 59 -12.44 -3.89 -2.74
CA GLY A 59 -13.61 -4.39 -2.00
C GLY A 59 -13.75 -3.77 -0.62
N LEU A 60 -12.66 -3.61 0.13
CA LEU A 60 -12.68 -2.94 1.43
C LEU A 60 -12.96 -1.44 1.29
N ALA A 61 -12.40 -0.81 0.28
CA ALA A 61 -12.65 0.61 0.00
C ALA A 61 -14.13 0.86 -0.34
N ALA A 62 -14.69 0.08 -1.26
CA ALA A 62 -16.06 0.25 -1.73
C ALA A 62 -17.13 -0.10 -0.70
N LYS A 63 -16.92 -1.17 0.07
CA LYS A 63 -17.94 -1.69 1.00
C LYS A 63 -17.81 -1.13 2.42
N ASN A 64 -16.60 -0.85 2.87
CA ASN A 64 -16.30 -0.52 4.26
C ASN A 64 -15.60 0.82 4.46
N ASN A 65 -15.32 1.56 3.38
CA ASN A 65 -14.56 2.82 3.43
C ASN A 65 -13.18 2.68 4.11
N ILE A 66 -12.53 1.54 3.90
CA ILE A 66 -11.21 1.25 4.46
C ILE A 66 -10.14 1.50 3.40
N SER A 67 -9.07 2.15 3.81
CA SER A 67 -7.91 2.39 2.95
C SER A 67 -6.59 2.08 3.66
N VAL A 68 -5.51 2.03 2.88
CA VAL A 68 -4.14 2.14 3.38
C VAL A 68 -3.80 3.62 3.45
N LEU A 69 -3.50 4.12 4.65
CA LEU A 69 -3.39 5.57 4.91
C LEU A 69 -2.35 6.27 4.04
N ASN A 70 -1.19 5.65 3.84
CA ASN A 70 -0.08 6.17 3.07
C ASN A 70 -0.02 5.65 1.63
N THR A 71 -1.14 5.16 1.09
CA THR A 71 -1.15 4.55 -0.25
C THR A 71 -0.66 5.51 -1.35
N PRO A 72 0.17 5.03 -2.31
CA PRO A 72 0.84 3.73 -2.32
C PRO A 72 1.99 3.70 -1.30
N GLY A 73 1.93 2.78 -0.35
CA GLY A 73 3.03 2.56 0.59
C GLY A 73 4.25 2.02 -0.12
N THR A 74 5.43 2.51 0.22
CA THR A 74 6.68 2.13 -0.44
C THR A 74 7.50 1.21 0.46
N ILE A 75 7.90 0.05 -0.05
CA ILE A 75 8.88 -0.84 0.56
C ILE A 75 10.13 -0.83 -0.33
N ASP A 76 11.22 -0.33 0.20
CA ASP A 76 12.50 -0.27 -0.49
C ASP A 76 13.17 -1.65 -0.57
N SER A 77 14.00 -1.86 -1.59
CA SER A 77 14.68 -3.15 -1.81
C SER A 77 15.61 -3.56 -0.66
N ASP A 78 16.14 -2.61 0.09
CA ASP A 78 17.04 -2.82 1.23
C ASP A 78 16.34 -2.84 2.59
N TYR A 79 15.01 -2.70 2.63
CA TYR A 79 14.23 -2.88 3.86
C TYR A 79 14.16 -4.35 4.25
N ARG A 80 14.52 -4.68 5.50
CA ARG A 80 14.53 -6.05 6.03
C ARG A 80 13.59 -6.26 7.21
N GLY A 81 12.88 -5.21 7.61
CA GLY A 81 11.89 -5.32 8.68
C GLY A 81 10.61 -6.00 8.22
N GLU A 82 9.76 -6.26 9.17
CA GLU A 82 8.42 -6.80 8.89
C GLU A 82 7.59 -5.78 8.13
N ILE A 83 6.90 -6.25 7.08
CA ILE A 83 5.89 -5.45 6.39
C ILE A 83 4.69 -5.28 7.32
N LYS A 84 4.34 -4.02 7.59
CA LYS A 84 3.16 -3.63 8.34
C LYS A 84 2.32 -2.68 7.52
N VAL A 85 1.01 -2.79 7.65
CA VAL A 85 0.05 -2.00 6.87
C VAL A 85 -0.65 -0.99 7.76
N ILE A 86 -0.67 0.27 7.35
CA ILE A 86 -1.37 1.34 8.06
C ILE A 86 -2.79 1.42 7.50
N ILE A 87 -3.75 0.86 8.21
CA ILE A 87 -5.16 0.85 7.81
C ILE A 87 -5.88 2.05 8.42
N TYR A 88 -6.67 2.75 7.61
CA TYR A 88 -7.48 3.88 8.03
C TYR A 88 -8.96 3.63 7.75
N ASN A 89 -9.81 3.94 8.73
CA ASN A 89 -11.27 3.85 8.61
C ASN A 89 -11.86 5.23 8.29
N HIS A 90 -12.25 5.43 7.03
CA HIS A 90 -12.93 6.65 6.57
C HIS A 90 -14.44 6.64 6.86
N GLY A 91 -14.98 5.49 7.24
CA GLY A 91 -16.40 5.27 7.49
C GLY A 91 -16.91 5.94 8.76
N ASN A 92 -18.14 5.64 9.10
CA ASN A 92 -18.82 6.11 10.31
C ASN A 92 -19.13 4.99 11.31
N GLU A 93 -18.72 3.77 10.97
CA GLU A 93 -18.92 2.57 11.80
C GLU A 93 -17.57 1.93 12.11
N ASN A 94 -17.50 1.23 13.23
CA ASN A 94 -16.33 0.44 13.59
C ASN A 94 -16.10 -0.66 12.56
N PHE A 95 -14.83 -0.92 12.26
CA PHE A 95 -14.42 -2.01 11.39
C PHE A 95 -13.59 -3.03 12.14
N SER A 96 -14.07 -4.27 12.17
CA SER A 96 -13.38 -5.37 12.84
C SER A 96 -12.37 -6.05 11.90
N ILE A 97 -11.16 -6.23 12.39
CA ILE A 97 -10.07 -6.91 11.67
C ILE A 97 -9.68 -8.13 12.49
N ASN A 98 -9.79 -9.30 11.86
CA ASN A 98 -9.43 -10.58 12.47
C ASN A 98 -8.13 -11.12 11.88
N ASN A 99 -7.49 -12.02 12.60
CA ASN A 99 -6.32 -12.71 12.07
C ASN A 99 -6.66 -13.44 10.76
N GLY A 100 -5.81 -13.27 9.73
CA GLY A 100 -6.02 -13.86 8.42
C GLY A 100 -6.89 -13.03 7.47
N ASP A 101 -7.50 -11.94 7.92
CA ASP A 101 -8.24 -11.03 7.03
C ASP A 101 -7.30 -10.40 6.00
N ARG A 102 -7.74 -10.35 4.76
CA ARG A 102 -7.03 -9.67 3.66
C ARG A 102 -7.23 -8.18 3.78
N ILE A 103 -6.17 -7.46 4.15
CA ILE A 103 -6.23 -6.04 4.52
C ILE A 103 -5.66 -5.09 3.47
N ALA A 104 -4.79 -5.59 2.60
CA ALA A 104 -4.12 -4.80 1.55
C ALA A 104 -3.65 -5.73 0.44
N GLN A 105 -3.05 -5.16 -0.58
CA GLN A 105 -2.33 -5.91 -1.61
C GLN A 105 -0.94 -5.33 -1.81
N MET A 106 0.03 -6.16 -2.17
CA MET A 106 1.36 -5.71 -2.51
C MET A 106 1.70 -6.04 -3.97
N ILE A 107 2.36 -5.09 -4.61
CA ILE A 107 2.73 -5.14 -6.02
C ILE A 107 4.23 -4.92 -6.14
N LEU A 108 4.92 -5.82 -6.84
CA LEU A 108 6.31 -5.61 -7.25
C LEU A 108 6.32 -4.74 -8.50
N ALA A 109 7.00 -3.60 -8.44
CA ALA A 109 7.09 -2.65 -9.54
C ALA A 109 8.56 -2.31 -9.85
N PRO A 110 8.90 -2.07 -11.13
CA PRO A 110 10.24 -1.60 -11.48
C PRO A 110 10.46 -0.18 -10.99
N VAL A 111 11.70 0.15 -10.64
CA VAL A 111 12.12 1.48 -10.20
C VAL A 111 13.08 2.07 -11.21
N VAL A 112 12.78 3.29 -11.64
CA VAL A 112 13.70 4.12 -12.40
C VAL A 112 14.17 5.25 -11.50
N LYS A 113 15.48 5.33 -11.25
CA LYS A 113 16.04 6.39 -10.43
C LYS A 113 16.27 7.64 -11.25
N MET A 114 15.86 8.78 -10.69
CA MET A 114 16.10 10.08 -11.31
C MET A 114 17.51 10.56 -10.97
N GLU A 115 18.14 11.23 -11.94
CA GLU A 115 19.35 12.03 -11.74
C GLU A 115 18.93 13.50 -11.73
N LEU A 116 19.18 14.17 -10.61
CA LEU A 116 18.77 15.56 -10.41
C LEU A 116 19.91 16.49 -10.79
N GLU A 117 19.61 17.49 -11.63
CA GLU A 117 20.53 18.53 -12.05
C GLU A 117 19.95 19.91 -11.68
N GLU A 118 20.70 20.70 -10.95
CA GLU A 118 20.30 22.08 -10.62
C GLU A 118 20.46 22.99 -11.86
N LYS A 119 19.39 23.72 -12.18
CA LYS A 119 19.36 24.68 -13.28
C LYS A 119 18.69 25.98 -12.86
N ASN A 120 19.25 27.11 -13.32
CA ASN A 120 18.64 28.41 -13.11
C ASN A 120 17.32 28.56 -13.88
N ASP A 121 17.25 27.98 -15.08
CA ASP A 121 16.08 28.01 -15.97
C ASP A 121 15.75 26.62 -16.50
N LEU A 122 14.46 26.32 -16.64
CA LEU A 122 13.96 25.10 -17.24
C LEU A 122 13.59 25.33 -18.72
N PRO A 123 13.69 24.28 -19.57
CA PRO A 123 13.23 24.36 -20.96
C PRO A 123 11.76 24.80 -21.02
N LYS A 124 11.42 25.63 -21.98
CA LYS A 124 10.05 26.07 -22.23
C LYS A 124 9.19 24.91 -22.71
N SER A 125 7.93 24.91 -22.31
CA SER A 125 6.91 23.98 -22.80
C SER A 125 5.62 24.72 -23.11
N ILE A 126 4.74 24.12 -23.94
CA ILE A 126 3.44 24.70 -24.28
C ILE A 126 2.59 24.91 -23.02
N ARG A 127 2.62 23.95 -22.08
CA ARG A 127 1.91 24.04 -20.81
C ARG A 127 2.49 25.10 -19.88
N GLY A 128 3.80 25.33 -19.92
CA GLY A 128 4.51 26.27 -19.04
C GLY A 128 4.24 25.96 -17.56
N LYS A 129 3.82 26.99 -16.82
CA LYS A 129 3.53 26.90 -15.38
C LYS A 129 2.08 26.48 -15.07
N GLY A 130 1.29 26.13 -16.07
CA GLY A 130 -0.11 25.73 -15.89
C GLY A 130 -0.26 24.45 -15.06
N GLY A 131 -1.08 24.50 -14.03
CA GLY A 131 -1.36 23.39 -13.13
C GLY A 131 -2.62 23.68 -12.31
N PHE A 132 -2.94 22.78 -11.36
CA PHE A 132 -4.06 22.94 -10.44
C PHE A 132 -5.42 23.26 -11.10
N GLY A 133 -5.72 22.57 -12.23
CA GLY A 133 -6.95 22.76 -12.98
C GLY A 133 -6.89 23.90 -14.01
N SER A 134 -5.71 24.36 -14.42
CA SER A 134 -5.54 25.40 -15.44
C SER A 134 -6.11 25.06 -16.81
N THR A 135 -6.38 23.77 -17.08
CA THR A 135 -7.02 23.28 -18.32
C THR A 135 -8.55 23.23 -18.26
N GLY A 136 -9.15 23.70 -17.15
CA GLY A 136 -10.59 23.69 -16.92
C GLY A 136 -11.10 22.39 -16.25
N LYS A 137 -12.42 22.36 -16.03
CA LYS A 137 -13.13 21.17 -15.53
C LYS A 137 -13.56 20.29 -16.69
#